data_1740f926dc87958b9c97326df31c3cc9
#
_entry.id   1740f926dc87958b9c97326df31c3cc9
#
_cell.length_a   1.000
_cell.length_b   1.000
_cell.length_c   1.000
_cell.angle_alpha   90.00
_cell.angle_beta   90.00
_cell.angle_gamma   90.00
#
_symmetry.space_group_name_H-M   'P 1'
#
loop_
_entity.id
_entity.type
_entity.pdbx_description
1 polymer ?
#
loop_
_entity_poly.entity_id
_entity_poly.type
_entity_poly.pdbx_seq_one_letter_code
_entity_poly.pdbx_strand_id
1 'polypeptide(L)'
;MKTRTMTRTQAELLLAAVIIARSTSYVLTKVGLQDMGKFTLLAVRFLLAFAFLAALFRRRLLQIDRRTLLSGLAMGGIYFCVMTAELTALKTVETSTVSFVTNTAVVIVPLIQAALSRRWPERRVLFGALACLLGVALLTLRGGLTLTPGVGYCILEAFLYSTAILVTDRLTHAGADPLLSGVVQVGFLGALALIASFLFETPHLPGSGTEWLVVLALALVCSGFGFTLQPVAQSGTTADHAALFCALNPFVAATLGAVCFHEHFGLAGLLGGALILAGILVSCRPQKTGG
;
A
#
# COMPACT_ATOMS: atom_id res chain seq x y z
N MET A 1 7.84 -27.55 -8.55
CA MET A 1 8.84 -26.56 -9.03
C MET A 1 9.35 -25.82 -7.82
N LYS A 2 10.67 -25.94 -7.47
CA LYS A 2 11.27 -25.11 -6.42
C LYS A 2 11.10 -23.65 -6.82
N THR A 3 10.33 -22.89 -6.07
CA THR A 3 10.29 -21.44 -6.19
C THR A 3 11.72 -20.91 -5.98
N ARG A 4 12.28 -20.36 -7.03
CA ARG A 4 13.61 -19.75 -6.98
C ARG A 4 13.53 -18.67 -5.90
N THR A 5 14.25 -18.86 -4.80
CA THR A 5 14.28 -17.90 -3.71
C THR A 5 14.78 -16.57 -4.25
N MET A 6 13.89 -15.57 -4.22
CA MET A 6 14.19 -14.23 -4.67
C MET A 6 15.29 -13.64 -3.79
N THR A 7 16.30 -13.00 -4.39
CA THR A 7 17.31 -12.30 -3.60
C THR A 7 16.67 -11.07 -2.93
N ARG A 8 17.24 -10.61 -1.81
CA ARG A 8 16.76 -9.43 -1.10
C ARG A 8 16.67 -8.21 -2.04
N THR A 9 17.68 -7.98 -2.87
CA THR A 9 17.67 -6.87 -3.84
C THR A 9 16.52 -7.00 -4.85
N GLN A 10 16.24 -8.21 -5.33
CA GLN A 10 15.10 -8.45 -6.23
C GLN A 10 13.76 -8.18 -5.53
N ALA A 11 13.65 -8.56 -4.26
CA ALA A 11 12.46 -8.29 -3.44
C ALA A 11 12.25 -6.78 -3.23
N GLU A 12 13.30 -6.05 -2.90
CA GLU A 12 13.26 -4.60 -2.69
C GLU A 12 12.95 -3.85 -4.01
N LEU A 13 13.51 -4.28 -5.15
CA LEU A 13 13.17 -3.72 -6.46
C LEU A 13 11.70 -4.01 -6.85
N LEU A 14 11.23 -5.23 -6.61
CA LEU A 14 9.83 -5.57 -6.85
C LEU A 14 8.92 -4.74 -5.94
N LEU A 15 9.31 -4.55 -4.68
CA LEU A 15 8.55 -3.74 -3.73
C LEU A 15 8.47 -2.27 -4.19
N ALA A 16 9.58 -1.69 -4.66
CA ALA A 16 9.58 -0.36 -5.26
C ALA A 16 8.62 -0.27 -6.45
N ALA A 17 8.66 -1.23 -7.37
CA ALA A 17 7.77 -1.27 -8.52
C ALA A 17 6.29 -1.39 -8.10
N VAL A 18 5.99 -2.24 -7.11
CA VAL A 18 4.65 -2.40 -6.53
C VAL A 18 4.16 -1.08 -5.92
N ILE A 19 5.00 -0.41 -5.14
CA ILE A 19 4.65 0.87 -4.49
C ILE A 19 4.42 1.95 -5.54
N ILE A 20 5.27 2.05 -6.56
CA ILE A 20 5.09 2.99 -7.67
C ILE A 20 3.75 2.74 -8.37
N ALA A 21 3.43 1.48 -8.71
CA ALA A 21 2.17 1.13 -9.32
C ALA A 21 0.96 1.48 -8.42
N ARG A 22 1.07 1.23 -7.12
CA ARG A 22 0.01 1.58 -6.16
C ARG A 22 -0.15 3.08 -5.97
N SER A 23 0.92 3.84 -6.06
CA SER A 23 0.87 5.32 -5.92
C SER A 23 0.01 5.98 -6.98
N THR A 24 -0.10 5.40 -8.18
CA THR A 24 -0.99 5.92 -9.22
C THR A 24 -2.47 5.82 -8.82
N SER A 25 -2.80 4.93 -7.87
CA SER A 25 -4.15 4.74 -7.37
C SER A 25 -4.73 6.00 -6.73
N TYR A 26 -3.94 6.88 -6.10
CA TYR A 26 -4.45 8.10 -5.46
C TYR A 26 -5.16 9.02 -6.46
N VAL A 27 -4.53 9.27 -7.60
CA VAL A 27 -5.09 10.11 -8.67
C VAL A 27 -6.32 9.44 -9.29
N LEU A 28 -6.19 8.17 -9.69
CA LEU A 28 -7.27 7.43 -10.33
C LEU A 28 -8.48 7.23 -9.40
N THR A 29 -8.25 6.98 -8.11
CA THR A 29 -9.32 6.83 -7.12
C THR A 29 -10.07 8.15 -6.93
N LYS A 30 -9.36 9.29 -6.89
CA LYS A 30 -10.00 10.61 -6.77
C LYS A 30 -10.93 10.90 -7.95
N VAL A 31 -10.53 10.50 -9.16
CA VAL A 31 -11.40 10.59 -10.35
C VAL A 31 -12.58 9.63 -10.23
N GLY A 32 -12.35 8.37 -9.89
CA GLY A 32 -13.42 7.38 -9.77
C GLY A 32 -14.45 7.67 -8.67
N LEU A 33 -14.06 8.37 -7.60
CA LEU A 33 -14.95 8.75 -6.50
C LEU A 33 -15.90 9.92 -6.85
N GLN A 34 -15.70 10.59 -7.99
CA GLN A 34 -16.62 11.66 -8.43
C GLN A 34 -17.98 11.09 -8.81
N ASP A 35 -17.99 9.92 -9.44
CA ASP A 35 -19.18 9.32 -10.02
C ASP A 35 -19.61 8.03 -9.32
N MET A 36 -18.74 7.41 -8.52
CA MET A 36 -19.00 6.13 -7.83
C MET A 36 -18.90 6.24 -6.31
N GLY A 37 -19.73 5.48 -5.60
CA GLY A 37 -19.57 5.28 -4.17
C GLY A 37 -18.23 4.60 -3.83
N LYS A 38 -17.69 4.87 -2.62
CA LYS A 38 -16.39 4.35 -2.21
C LYS A 38 -16.34 2.82 -2.19
N PHE A 39 -17.38 2.18 -1.65
CA PHE A 39 -17.45 0.72 -1.57
C PHE A 39 -17.74 0.10 -2.94
N THR A 40 -18.56 0.77 -3.75
CA THR A 40 -18.84 0.35 -5.13
C THR A 40 -17.56 0.37 -5.97
N LEU A 41 -16.78 1.45 -5.90
CA LEU A 41 -15.49 1.54 -6.60
C LEU A 41 -14.51 0.47 -6.13
N LEU A 42 -14.41 0.23 -4.81
CA LEU A 42 -13.57 -0.84 -4.27
C LEU A 42 -14.05 -2.22 -4.75
N ALA A 43 -15.35 -2.50 -4.70
CA ALA A 43 -15.90 -3.78 -5.12
C ALA A 43 -15.57 -4.06 -6.60
N VAL A 44 -15.90 -3.12 -7.49
CA VAL A 44 -15.72 -3.34 -8.93
C VAL A 44 -14.23 -3.51 -9.27
N ARG A 45 -13.34 -2.63 -8.77
CA ARG A 45 -11.91 -2.72 -9.08
C ARG A 45 -11.25 -4.00 -8.55
N PHE A 46 -11.57 -4.42 -7.31
CA PHE A 46 -10.93 -5.58 -6.70
C PHE A 46 -11.52 -6.90 -7.20
N LEU A 47 -12.83 -6.97 -7.50
CA LEU A 47 -13.43 -8.16 -8.09
C LEU A 47 -13.01 -8.36 -9.54
N LEU A 48 -12.87 -7.31 -10.35
CA LEU A 48 -12.29 -7.41 -11.68
C LEU A 48 -10.83 -7.89 -11.63
N ALA A 49 -10.02 -7.34 -10.72
CA ALA A 49 -8.66 -7.79 -10.51
C ALA A 49 -8.64 -9.28 -10.12
N PHE A 50 -9.50 -9.69 -9.19
CA PHE A 50 -9.61 -11.09 -8.75
C PHE A 50 -10.05 -12.01 -9.88
N ALA A 51 -11.05 -11.63 -10.68
CA ALA A 51 -11.51 -12.44 -11.81
C ALA A 51 -10.38 -12.69 -12.81
N PHE A 52 -9.61 -11.64 -13.15
CA PHE A 52 -8.44 -11.76 -14.02
C PHE A 52 -7.37 -12.70 -13.43
N LEU A 53 -7.02 -12.48 -12.15
CA LEU A 53 -6.01 -13.28 -11.46
C LEU A 53 -6.46 -14.73 -11.25
N ALA A 54 -7.74 -14.94 -10.93
CA ALA A 54 -8.31 -16.27 -10.76
C ALA A 54 -8.29 -17.05 -12.07
N ALA A 55 -8.58 -16.40 -13.20
CA ALA A 55 -8.45 -17.02 -14.51
C ALA A 55 -6.99 -17.39 -14.82
N LEU A 56 -6.04 -16.49 -14.54
CA LEU A 56 -4.61 -16.69 -14.77
C LEU A 56 -4.03 -17.82 -13.90
N PHE A 57 -4.38 -17.84 -12.62
CA PHE A 57 -3.84 -18.77 -11.62
C PHE A 57 -4.79 -19.91 -11.25
N ARG A 58 -5.85 -20.18 -12.05
CA ARG A 58 -6.92 -21.13 -11.74
C ARG A 58 -6.43 -22.49 -11.24
N ARG A 59 -5.42 -23.04 -11.92
CA ARG A 59 -4.86 -24.37 -11.57
C ARG A 59 -4.19 -24.40 -10.21
N ARG A 60 -3.53 -23.30 -9.82
CA ARG A 60 -2.88 -23.18 -8.52
C ARG A 60 -3.88 -22.88 -7.42
N LEU A 61 -4.91 -22.08 -7.69
CA LEU A 61 -5.98 -21.78 -6.72
C LEU A 61 -6.80 -23.01 -6.34
N LEU A 62 -7.02 -23.96 -7.28
CA LEU A 62 -7.69 -25.22 -6.96
C LEU A 62 -6.90 -26.15 -6.04
N GLN A 63 -5.60 -25.91 -5.89
CA GLN A 63 -4.68 -26.69 -5.04
C GLN A 63 -4.20 -25.87 -3.83
N ILE A 64 -4.91 -24.77 -3.50
CA ILE A 64 -4.52 -23.90 -2.41
C ILE A 64 -4.61 -24.62 -1.06
N ASP A 65 -3.56 -24.54 -0.25
CA ASP A 65 -3.58 -25.07 1.09
C ASP A 65 -4.34 -24.13 2.06
N ARG A 66 -4.86 -24.72 3.15
CA ARG A 66 -5.65 -23.99 4.15
C ARG A 66 -4.88 -22.81 4.75
N ARG A 67 -3.55 -22.94 4.93
CA ARG A 67 -2.71 -21.88 5.50
C ARG A 67 -2.66 -20.66 4.59
N THR A 68 -2.38 -20.89 3.31
CA THR A 68 -2.35 -19.82 2.28
C THR A 68 -3.72 -19.14 2.14
N LEU A 69 -4.80 -19.93 2.16
CA LEU A 69 -6.17 -19.39 2.11
C LEU A 69 -6.43 -18.48 3.32
N LEU A 70 -6.20 -18.96 4.54
CA LEU A 70 -6.43 -18.18 5.76
C LEU A 70 -5.54 -16.93 5.81
N SER A 71 -4.30 -17.02 5.34
CA SER A 71 -3.40 -15.87 5.23
C SER A 71 -3.95 -14.80 4.29
N GLY A 72 -4.44 -15.20 3.11
CA GLY A 72 -5.07 -14.27 2.17
C GLY A 72 -6.35 -13.64 2.71
N LEU A 73 -7.19 -14.40 3.41
CA LEU A 73 -8.40 -13.88 4.07
C LEU A 73 -8.04 -12.86 5.17
N ALA A 74 -7.06 -13.18 6.02
CA ALA A 74 -6.62 -12.27 7.09
C ALA A 74 -6.07 -10.95 6.51
N MET A 75 -5.18 -11.04 5.50
CA MET A 75 -4.65 -9.86 4.82
C MET A 75 -5.77 -9.07 4.13
N GLY A 76 -6.69 -9.73 3.42
CA GLY A 76 -7.81 -9.08 2.74
C GLY A 76 -8.73 -8.34 3.69
N GLY A 77 -9.03 -8.92 4.85
CA GLY A 77 -9.84 -8.27 5.89
C GLY A 77 -9.18 -7.01 6.47
N ILE A 78 -7.89 -7.09 6.80
CA ILE A 78 -7.15 -5.92 7.32
C ILE A 78 -7.07 -4.83 6.24
N TYR A 79 -6.74 -5.17 5.00
CA TYR A 79 -6.67 -4.19 3.91
C TYR A 79 -8.04 -3.60 3.55
N PHE A 80 -9.14 -4.32 3.75
CA PHE A 80 -10.48 -3.74 3.63
C PHE A 80 -10.70 -2.63 4.67
N CYS A 81 -10.28 -2.85 5.93
CA CYS A 81 -10.34 -1.82 6.97
C CYS A 81 -9.44 -0.62 6.65
N VAL A 82 -8.20 -0.87 6.17
CA VAL A 82 -7.28 0.19 5.71
C VAL A 82 -7.93 1.04 4.63
N MET A 83 -8.42 0.42 3.55
CA MET A 83 -9.03 1.13 2.42
C MET A 83 -10.30 1.88 2.84
N THR A 84 -11.09 1.32 3.75
CA THR A 84 -12.29 1.99 4.27
C THR A 84 -11.93 3.25 5.06
N ALA A 85 -10.90 3.19 5.90
CA ALA A 85 -10.42 4.35 6.66
C ALA A 85 -9.82 5.41 5.72
N GLU A 86 -8.98 5.00 4.76
CA GLU A 86 -8.36 5.87 3.75
C GLU A 86 -9.41 6.64 2.93
N LEU A 87 -10.38 5.92 2.34
CA LEU A 87 -11.40 6.57 1.52
C LEU A 87 -12.36 7.44 2.34
N THR A 88 -12.54 7.13 3.62
CA THR A 88 -13.33 7.98 4.52
C THR A 88 -12.56 9.25 4.87
N ALA A 89 -11.25 9.16 5.13
CA ALA A 89 -10.39 10.30 5.35
C ALA A 89 -10.33 11.22 4.12
N LEU A 90 -10.15 10.67 2.92
CA LEU A 90 -10.07 11.41 1.64
C LEU A 90 -11.32 12.24 1.32
N LYS A 91 -12.47 11.92 1.92
CA LYS A 91 -13.69 12.73 1.76
C LYS A 91 -13.66 14.03 2.56
N THR A 92 -12.88 14.11 3.61
CA THR A 92 -12.93 15.20 4.60
C THR A 92 -11.59 15.88 4.84
N VAL A 93 -10.51 15.29 4.34
CA VAL A 93 -9.13 15.77 4.55
C VAL A 93 -8.43 15.89 3.21
N GLU A 94 -7.53 16.85 3.08
CA GLU A 94 -6.70 17.00 1.88
C GLU A 94 -5.82 15.77 1.64
N THR A 95 -5.69 15.38 0.39
CA THR A 95 -4.91 14.20 -0.02
C THR A 95 -3.46 14.25 0.49
N SER A 96 -2.86 15.44 0.57
CA SER A 96 -1.52 15.65 1.12
C SER A 96 -1.44 15.26 2.60
N THR A 97 -2.42 15.66 3.39
CA THR A 97 -2.49 15.32 4.82
C THR A 97 -2.74 13.82 5.04
N VAL A 98 -3.65 13.22 4.27
CA VAL A 98 -3.88 11.77 4.30
C VAL A 98 -2.59 11.04 3.98
N SER A 99 -1.94 11.39 2.87
CA SER A 99 -0.66 10.79 2.46
C SER A 99 0.43 10.95 3.52
N PHE A 100 0.54 12.11 4.17
CA PHE A 100 1.52 12.33 5.24
C PHE A 100 1.26 11.42 6.43
N VAL A 101 0.03 11.43 6.96
CA VAL A 101 -0.30 10.65 8.16
C VAL A 101 -0.20 9.15 7.89
N THR A 102 -0.69 8.65 6.74
CA THR A 102 -0.53 7.24 6.35
C THR A 102 0.93 6.82 6.30
N ASN A 103 1.81 7.68 5.77
CA ASN A 103 3.24 7.38 5.67
C ASN A 103 3.98 7.45 7.01
N THR A 104 3.36 7.89 8.11
CA THR A 104 3.93 7.70 9.45
C THR A 104 4.09 6.21 9.81
N ALA A 105 3.46 5.31 9.06
CA ALA A 105 3.71 3.87 9.14
C ALA A 105 5.21 3.52 9.04
N VAL A 106 6.02 4.33 8.35
CA VAL A 106 7.48 4.15 8.28
C VAL A 106 8.15 4.18 9.65
N VAL A 107 7.57 4.89 10.61
CA VAL A 107 8.04 4.95 12.00
C VAL A 107 7.25 3.98 12.90
N ILE A 108 5.95 3.85 12.65
CA ILE A 108 5.06 3.00 13.46
C ILE A 108 5.45 1.51 13.36
N VAL A 109 5.77 1.02 12.14
CA VAL A 109 6.13 -0.40 11.92
C VAL A 109 7.36 -0.82 12.75
N PRO A 110 8.52 -0.15 12.64
CA PRO A 110 9.67 -0.49 13.47
C PRO A 110 9.40 -0.40 14.97
N LEU A 111 8.59 0.55 15.44
CA LEU A 111 8.24 0.68 16.85
C LEU A 111 7.36 -0.46 17.34
N ILE A 112 6.33 -0.85 16.57
CA ILE A 112 5.51 -2.02 16.90
C ILE A 112 6.38 -3.28 16.89
N GLN A 113 7.26 -3.44 15.91
CA GLN A 113 8.15 -4.58 15.82
C GLN A 113 9.11 -4.65 17.01
N ALA A 114 9.67 -3.51 17.42
CA ALA A 114 10.51 -3.41 18.62
C ALA A 114 9.76 -3.82 19.90
N ALA A 115 8.53 -3.33 20.07
CA ALA A 115 7.69 -3.69 21.21
C ALA A 115 7.37 -5.20 21.25
N LEU A 116 7.06 -5.81 20.09
CA LEU A 116 6.73 -7.21 19.97
C LEU A 116 7.94 -8.14 20.14
N SER A 117 9.10 -7.77 19.60
CA SER A 117 10.35 -8.54 19.67
C SER A 117 11.17 -8.25 20.92
N ARG A 118 10.80 -7.22 21.71
CA ARG A 118 11.57 -6.66 22.83
C ARG A 118 13.01 -6.29 22.47
N ARG A 119 13.24 -5.91 21.21
CA ARG A 119 14.53 -5.48 20.67
C ARG A 119 14.36 -4.19 19.90
N TRP A 120 15.21 -3.21 20.18
CA TRP A 120 15.19 -1.94 19.45
C TRP A 120 15.55 -2.15 17.98
N PRO A 121 14.95 -1.37 17.06
CA PRO A 121 15.31 -1.40 15.65
C PRO A 121 16.79 -1.02 15.46
N GLU A 122 17.40 -1.49 14.39
CA GLU A 122 18.73 -1.05 14.01
C GLU A 122 18.75 0.48 13.85
N ARG A 123 19.81 1.13 14.33
CA ARG A 123 19.95 2.59 14.23
C ARG A 123 19.77 3.11 12.81
N ARG A 124 20.20 2.34 11.81
CA ARG A 124 20.06 2.69 10.38
C ARG A 124 18.59 2.74 9.95
N VAL A 125 17.78 1.77 10.39
CA VAL A 125 16.35 1.74 10.11
C VAL A 125 15.67 2.95 10.76
N LEU A 126 16.03 3.28 11.99
CA LEU A 126 15.48 4.43 12.69
C LEU A 126 15.86 5.76 12.03
N PHE A 127 17.14 5.95 11.68
CA PHE A 127 17.58 7.14 10.95
C PHE A 127 16.94 7.23 9.56
N GLY A 128 16.83 6.11 8.83
CA GLY A 128 16.15 6.06 7.57
C GLY A 128 14.67 6.41 7.67
N ALA A 129 13.98 5.88 8.69
CA ALA A 129 12.58 6.18 8.96
C ALA A 129 12.36 7.67 9.27
N LEU A 130 13.22 8.27 10.09
CA LEU A 130 13.16 9.71 10.39
C LEU A 130 13.44 10.56 9.15
N ALA A 131 14.44 10.21 8.34
CA ALA A 131 14.71 10.90 7.09
C ALA A 131 13.53 10.79 6.10
N CYS A 132 12.94 9.61 5.96
CA CYS A 132 11.73 9.41 5.14
C CYS A 132 10.56 10.25 5.66
N LEU A 133 10.30 10.25 6.96
CA LEU A 133 9.22 11.03 7.56
C LEU A 133 9.40 12.54 7.34
N LEU A 134 10.61 13.06 7.54
CA LEU A 134 10.94 14.46 7.25
C LEU A 134 10.79 14.78 5.77
N GLY A 135 11.23 13.88 4.88
CA GLY A 135 11.07 14.03 3.44
C GLY A 135 9.60 14.07 3.02
N VAL A 136 8.77 13.19 3.58
CA VAL A 136 7.32 13.19 3.35
C VAL A 136 6.68 14.47 3.88
N ALA A 137 7.08 14.94 5.08
CA ALA A 137 6.59 16.18 5.65
C ALA A 137 6.88 17.40 4.74
N LEU A 138 8.11 17.49 4.21
CA LEU A 138 8.50 18.56 3.27
C LEU A 138 7.71 18.53 1.95
N LEU A 139 7.35 17.32 1.48
CA LEU A 139 6.54 17.13 0.28
C LEU A 139 5.08 17.53 0.47
N THR A 140 4.51 17.19 1.63
CA THR A 140 3.04 17.15 1.80
C THR A 140 2.50 18.30 2.65
N LEU A 141 3.27 18.83 3.61
CA LEU A 141 2.78 19.83 4.58
C LEU A 141 3.00 21.28 4.14
N ARG A 142 2.79 21.59 2.87
CA ARG A 142 2.97 22.96 2.35
C ARG A 142 1.98 23.98 2.92
N GLY A 143 0.80 23.56 3.35
CA GLY A 143 -0.27 24.40 3.90
C GLY A 143 -0.45 24.32 5.42
N GLY A 144 0.40 23.56 6.12
CA GLY A 144 0.21 23.25 7.54
C GLY A 144 -0.76 22.09 7.78
N LEU A 145 -0.77 21.58 9.03
CA LEU A 145 -1.69 20.52 9.47
C LEU A 145 -2.95 21.17 10.06
N THR A 146 -4.07 21.05 9.37
CA THR A 146 -5.37 21.43 9.94
C THR A 146 -5.99 20.23 10.64
N LEU A 147 -6.21 20.35 11.95
CA LEU A 147 -6.88 19.31 12.74
C LEU A 147 -8.38 19.30 12.44
N THR A 148 -8.80 18.39 11.57
CA THR A 148 -10.20 18.13 11.24
C THR A 148 -10.63 16.78 11.82
N PRO A 149 -11.93 16.51 12.02
CA PRO A 149 -12.41 15.17 12.46
C PRO A 149 -11.91 14.02 11.57
N GLY A 150 -11.65 14.29 10.29
CA GLY A 150 -11.11 13.31 9.35
C GLY A 150 -9.67 12.87 9.65
N VAL A 151 -8.89 13.66 10.38
CA VAL A 151 -7.52 13.29 10.80
C VAL A 151 -7.54 12.05 11.69
N GLY A 152 -8.62 11.84 12.47
CA GLY A 152 -8.80 10.62 13.25
C GLY A 152 -8.82 9.36 12.37
N TYR A 153 -9.47 9.42 11.20
CA TYR A 153 -9.46 8.31 10.23
C TYR A 153 -8.08 8.11 9.59
N CYS A 154 -7.31 9.18 9.36
CA CYS A 154 -5.93 9.05 8.88
C CYS A 154 -5.03 8.34 9.90
N ILE A 155 -5.17 8.67 11.20
CA ILE A 155 -4.41 8.02 12.27
C ILE A 155 -4.80 6.55 12.37
N LEU A 156 -6.11 6.25 12.34
CA LEU A 156 -6.61 4.87 12.33
C LEU A 156 -6.04 4.10 11.13
N GLU A 157 -6.07 4.69 9.95
CA GLU A 157 -5.50 4.10 8.73
C GLU A 157 -4.01 3.82 8.88
N ALA A 158 -3.21 4.76 9.41
CA ALA A 158 -1.78 4.56 9.61
C ALA A 158 -1.47 3.37 10.53
N PHE A 159 -2.23 3.18 11.60
CA PHE A 159 -2.12 2.02 12.48
C PHE A 159 -2.56 0.72 11.80
N LEU A 160 -3.69 0.73 11.11
CA LEU A 160 -4.19 -0.42 10.36
C LEU A 160 -3.22 -0.83 9.25
N TYR A 161 -2.67 0.15 8.51
CA TYR A 161 -1.70 -0.09 7.45
C TYR A 161 -0.38 -0.65 8.00
N SER A 162 0.11 -0.10 9.11
CA SER A 162 1.28 -0.65 9.82
C SER A 162 1.04 -2.09 10.25
N THR A 163 -0.14 -2.38 10.79
CA THR A 163 -0.56 -3.74 11.17
C THR A 163 -0.63 -4.66 9.94
N ALA A 164 -1.18 -4.17 8.81
CA ALA A 164 -1.26 -4.93 7.57
C ALA A 164 0.15 -5.32 7.05
N ILE A 165 1.12 -4.41 7.11
CA ILE A 165 2.52 -4.69 6.73
C ILE A 165 3.10 -5.80 7.62
N LEU A 166 2.94 -5.70 8.95
CA LEU A 166 3.46 -6.67 9.91
C LEU A 166 2.78 -8.05 9.79
N VAL A 167 1.46 -8.07 9.58
CA VAL A 167 0.71 -9.32 9.39
C VAL A 167 1.13 -9.99 8.08
N THR A 168 1.26 -9.22 6.99
CA THR A 168 1.73 -9.75 5.71
C THR A 168 3.12 -10.35 5.85
N ASP A 169 4.05 -9.65 6.50
CA ASP A 169 5.40 -10.14 6.77
C ASP A 169 5.39 -11.46 7.54
N ARG A 170 4.65 -11.53 8.64
CA ARG A 170 4.56 -12.75 9.46
C ARG A 170 3.95 -13.94 8.73
N LEU A 171 2.86 -13.72 8.01
CA LEU A 171 2.14 -14.79 7.32
C LEU A 171 2.94 -15.33 6.15
N THR A 172 3.63 -14.49 5.39
CA THR A 172 4.48 -14.91 4.28
C THR A 172 5.72 -15.66 4.75
N HIS A 173 6.39 -15.20 5.83
CA HIS A 173 7.52 -15.91 6.43
C HIS A 173 7.11 -17.17 7.20
N ALA A 174 5.85 -17.28 7.60
CA ALA A 174 5.34 -18.49 8.24
C ALA A 174 5.07 -19.64 7.25
N GLY A 175 5.32 -19.49 5.95
CA GLY A 175 5.25 -20.55 4.94
C GLY A 175 3.94 -20.59 4.13
N ALA A 176 3.13 -19.53 4.16
CA ALA A 176 2.06 -19.34 3.18
C ALA A 176 2.63 -19.03 1.79
N ASP A 177 1.98 -19.48 0.71
CA ASP A 177 2.37 -19.06 -0.65
C ASP A 177 2.04 -17.55 -0.82
N PRO A 178 3.05 -16.67 -0.98
CA PRO A 178 2.82 -15.24 -0.98
C PRO A 178 1.97 -14.77 -2.16
N LEU A 179 2.12 -15.41 -3.34
CA LEU A 179 1.39 -15.05 -4.54
C LEU A 179 -0.10 -15.42 -4.41
N LEU A 180 -0.38 -16.66 -4.01
CA LEU A 180 -1.76 -17.12 -3.84
C LEU A 180 -2.46 -16.40 -2.69
N SER A 181 -1.75 -16.10 -1.60
CA SER A 181 -2.27 -15.26 -0.51
C SER A 181 -2.65 -13.88 -1.03
N GLY A 182 -1.82 -13.26 -1.90
CA GLY A 182 -2.14 -11.99 -2.54
C GLY A 182 -3.37 -12.05 -3.45
N VAL A 183 -3.54 -13.12 -4.22
CA VAL A 183 -4.75 -13.32 -5.04
C VAL A 183 -6.00 -13.45 -4.17
N VAL A 184 -5.95 -14.25 -3.11
CA VAL A 184 -7.07 -14.42 -2.16
C VAL A 184 -7.38 -13.10 -1.45
N GLN A 185 -6.34 -12.35 -1.02
CA GLN A 185 -6.48 -11.02 -0.42
C GLN A 185 -7.30 -10.08 -1.30
N VAL A 186 -6.98 -10.00 -2.59
CA VAL A 186 -7.67 -9.16 -3.58
C VAL A 186 -9.14 -9.58 -3.70
N GLY A 187 -9.41 -10.89 -3.83
CA GLY A 187 -10.77 -11.41 -3.93
C GLY A 187 -11.61 -11.17 -2.68
N PHE A 188 -11.04 -11.42 -1.50
CA PHE A 188 -11.75 -11.25 -0.24
C PHE A 188 -12.03 -9.78 0.08
N LEU A 189 -11.07 -8.89 -0.18
CA LEU A 189 -11.28 -7.44 -0.05
C LEU A 189 -12.42 -6.99 -0.99
N GLY A 190 -12.43 -7.44 -2.24
CA GLY A 190 -13.48 -7.13 -3.20
C GLY A 190 -14.85 -7.65 -2.76
N ALA A 191 -14.92 -8.86 -2.18
CA ALA A 191 -16.16 -9.42 -1.65
C ALA A 191 -16.69 -8.63 -0.45
N LEU A 192 -15.83 -8.25 0.50
CA LEU A 192 -16.22 -7.40 1.63
C LEU A 192 -16.68 -6.02 1.16
N ALA A 193 -16.01 -5.44 0.17
CA ALA A 193 -16.40 -4.16 -0.42
C ALA A 193 -17.75 -4.25 -1.13
N LEU A 194 -18.04 -5.38 -1.81
CA LEU A 194 -19.34 -5.62 -2.44
C LEU A 194 -20.46 -5.71 -1.39
N ILE A 195 -20.24 -6.45 -0.31
CA ILE A 195 -21.20 -6.52 0.80
C ILE A 195 -21.45 -5.12 1.38
N ALA A 196 -20.37 -4.36 1.64
CA ALA A 196 -20.47 -3.01 2.16
C ALA A 196 -21.19 -2.06 1.18
N SER A 197 -21.00 -2.23 -0.14
CA SER A 197 -21.70 -1.39 -1.14
C SER A 197 -23.21 -1.61 -1.12
N PHE A 198 -23.68 -2.85 -0.94
CA PHE A 198 -25.10 -3.13 -0.80
C PHE A 198 -25.70 -2.64 0.53
N LEU A 199 -24.88 -2.57 1.58
CA LEU A 199 -25.36 -2.14 2.91
C LEU A 199 -25.37 -0.61 3.07
N PHE A 200 -24.46 0.10 2.44
CA PHE A 200 -24.21 1.53 2.71
C PHE A 200 -24.36 2.42 1.48
N GLU A 201 -24.48 1.86 0.28
CA GLU A 201 -24.55 2.58 -0.99
C GLU A 201 -25.60 1.93 -1.90
N THR A 202 -25.93 2.60 -2.99
CA THR A 202 -26.68 2.01 -4.12
C THR A 202 -25.64 1.60 -5.18
N PRO A 203 -25.22 0.32 -5.21
CA PRO A 203 -24.18 -0.11 -6.13
C PRO A 203 -24.64 0.02 -7.58
N HIS A 204 -23.76 0.58 -8.40
CA HIS A 204 -23.94 0.68 -9.85
C HIS A 204 -22.62 0.42 -10.57
N LEU A 205 -22.71 -0.03 -11.81
CA LEU A 205 -21.55 -0.20 -12.67
C LEU A 205 -21.14 1.15 -13.28
N PRO A 206 -19.86 1.32 -13.70
CA PRO A 206 -19.43 2.49 -14.43
C PRO A 206 -20.34 2.78 -15.62
N GLY A 207 -20.80 4.03 -15.73
CA GLY A 207 -21.77 4.45 -16.74
C GLY A 207 -21.14 4.94 -18.06
N SER A 208 -19.84 5.30 -18.02
CA SER A 208 -19.13 5.86 -19.18
C SER A 208 -17.87 5.07 -19.52
N GLY A 209 -17.39 5.21 -20.76
CA GLY A 209 -16.12 4.60 -21.20
C GLY A 209 -14.93 5.10 -20.41
N THR A 210 -14.92 6.36 -20.00
CA THR A 210 -13.86 6.95 -19.16
C THR A 210 -13.83 6.35 -17.78
N GLU A 211 -14.98 6.16 -17.14
CA GLU A 211 -15.09 5.50 -15.85
C GLU A 211 -14.57 4.05 -15.91
N TRP A 212 -14.95 3.31 -16.96
CA TRP A 212 -14.44 1.95 -17.19
C TRP A 212 -12.92 1.93 -17.35
N LEU A 213 -12.35 2.90 -18.07
CA LEU A 213 -10.89 2.99 -18.24
C LEU A 213 -10.19 3.23 -16.91
N VAL A 214 -10.71 4.13 -16.08
CA VAL A 214 -10.19 4.39 -14.73
C VAL A 214 -10.27 3.14 -13.85
N VAL A 215 -11.44 2.48 -13.84
CA VAL A 215 -11.66 1.27 -13.02
C VAL A 215 -10.77 0.12 -13.50
N LEU A 216 -10.60 -0.08 -14.81
CA LEU A 216 -9.71 -1.11 -15.34
C LEU A 216 -8.24 -0.82 -15.03
N ALA A 217 -7.81 0.44 -15.14
CA ALA A 217 -6.46 0.82 -14.74
C ALA A 217 -6.22 0.55 -13.24
N LEU A 218 -7.17 0.93 -12.37
CA LEU A 218 -7.15 0.61 -10.94
C LEU A 218 -7.14 -0.90 -10.70
N ALA A 219 -7.96 -1.65 -11.41
CA ALA A 219 -8.08 -3.10 -11.25
C ALA A 219 -6.80 -3.82 -11.65
N LEU A 220 -6.24 -3.54 -12.82
CA LEU A 220 -5.09 -4.29 -13.35
C LEU A 220 -3.77 -3.84 -12.72
N VAL A 221 -3.52 -2.53 -12.68
CA VAL A 221 -2.23 -1.97 -12.22
C VAL A 221 -2.16 -1.90 -10.71
N CYS A 222 -3.13 -1.24 -10.08
CA CYS A 222 -3.03 -0.97 -8.64
C CYS A 222 -3.45 -2.19 -7.81
N SER A 223 -4.60 -2.81 -8.15
CA SER A 223 -5.13 -3.94 -7.38
C SER A 223 -4.51 -5.27 -7.82
N GLY A 224 -4.53 -5.58 -9.10
CA GLY A 224 -4.02 -6.84 -9.64
C GLY A 224 -2.52 -6.99 -9.45
N PHE A 225 -1.73 -6.09 -10.02
CA PHE A 225 -0.28 -6.12 -9.85
C PHE A 225 0.13 -5.69 -8.44
N GLY A 226 -0.33 -4.51 -7.97
CA GLY A 226 0.13 -3.91 -6.73
C GLY A 226 -0.17 -4.75 -5.49
N PHE A 227 -1.43 -5.07 -5.23
CA PHE A 227 -1.81 -5.82 -4.02
C PHE A 227 -1.43 -7.30 -4.07
N THR A 228 -1.40 -7.92 -5.25
CA THR A 228 -1.05 -9.34 -5.38
C THR A 228 0.45 -9.58 -5.22
N LEU A 229 1.29 -8.70 -5.77
CA LEU A 229 2.74 -8.88 -5.69
C LEU A 229 3.37 -8.26 -4.44
N GLN A 230 2.64 -7.46 -3.67
CA GLN A 230 3.14 -6.92 -2.40
C GLN A 230 3.55 -8.02 -1.42
N PRO A 231 2.74 -9.06 -1.12
CA PRO A 231 3.16 -10.17 -0.26
C PRO A 231 4.37 -10.92 -0.81
N VAL A 232 4.47 -11.05 -2.15
CA VAL A 232 5.63 -11.66 -2.81
C VAL A 232 6.90 -10.85 -2.55
N ALA A 233 6.84 -9.54 -2.73
CA ALA A 233 7.96 -8.65 -2.46
C ALA A 233 8.33 -8.66 -0.96
N GLN A 234 7.34 -8.58 -0.07
CA GLN A 234 7.57 -8.61 1.38
C GLN A 234 8.17 -9.93 1.86
N SER A 235 7.86 -11.07 1.23
CA SER A 235 8.45 -12.36 1.62
C SER A 235 9.97 -12.44 1.44
N GLY A 236 10.57 -11.54 0.68
CA GLY A 236 12.02 -11.49 0.45
C GLY A 236 12.73 -10.33 1.18
N THR A 237 12.02 -9.58 2.02
CA THR A 237 12.58 -8.46 2.79
C THR A 237 11.97 -8.43 4.20
N THR A 238 12.24 -7.40 4.99
CA THR A 238 11.69 -7.23 6.34
C THR A 238 10.53 -6.23 6.35
N ALA A 239 9.65 -6.31 7.38
CA ALA A 239 8.56 -5.36 7.56
C ALA A 239 9.06 -3.90 7.66
N ASP A 240 10.18 -3.67 8.34
CA ASP A 240 10.79 -2.35 8.46
C ASP A 240 11.18 -1.77 7.10
N HIS A 241 11.80 -2.58 6.24
CA HIS A 241 12.14 -2.17 4.87
C HIS A 241 10.88 -1.96 4.02
N ALA A 242 9.88 -2.83 4.15
CA ALA A 242 8.62 -2.65 3.46
C ALA A 242 7.95 -1.31 3.82
N ALA A 243 7.95 -0.95 5.11
CA ALA A 243 7.44 0.34 5.57
C ALA A 243 8.24 1.54 5.01
N LEU A 244 9.57 1.43 4.95
CA LEU A 244 10.43 2.46 4.35
C LEU A 244 10.10 2.70 2.87
N PHE A 245 9.91 1.63 2.10
CA PHE A 245 9.53 1.75 0.68
C PHE A 245 8.16 2.42 0.50
N CYS A 246 7.24 2.32 1.46
CA CYS A 246 5.97 3.03 1.41
C CYS A 246 6.14 4.56 1.36
N ALA A 247 7.24 5.10 1.88
CA ALA A 247 7.55 6.53 1.76
C ALA A 247 7.76 7.01 0.31
N LEU A 248 7.91 6.10 -0.65
CA LEU A 248 7.90 6.44 -2.08
C LEU A 248 6.51 6.90 -2.56
N ASN A 249 5.42 6.49 -1.90
CA ASN A 249 4.06 6.85 -2.33
C ASN A 249 3.87 8.35 -2.56
N PRO A 250 4.12 9.24 -1.58
CA PRO A 250 3.94 10.67 -1.78
C PRO A 250 4.94 11.26 -2.78
N PHE A 251 6.15 10.71 -2.88
CA PHE A 251 7.12 11.14 -3.88
C PHE A 251 6.64 10.84 -5.30
N VAL A 252 6.14 9.63 -5.55
CA VAL A 252 5.59 9.25 -6.86
C VAL A 252 4.32 10.04 -7.16
N ALA A 253 3.41 10.19 -6.18
CA ALA A 253 2.18 10.96 -6.36
C ALA A 253 2.48 12.42 -6.70
N ALA A 254 3.44 13.05 -6.02
CA ALA A 254 3.86 14.41 -6.30
C ALA A 254 4.55 14.54 -7.68
N THR A 255 5.37 13.55 -8.08
CA THR A 255 6.00 13.51 -9.41
C THR A 255 4.95 13.39 -10.51
N LEU A 256 3.94 12.54 -10.33
CA LEU A 256 2.82 12.42 -11.27
C LEU A 256 2.00 13.70 -11.34
N GLY A 257 1.76 14.38 -10.21
CA GLY A 257 1.12 15.69 -10.16
C GLY A 257 1.88 16.72 -10.99
N ALA A 258 3.20 16.78 -10.83
CA ALA A 258 4.05 17.69 -11.60
C ALA A 258 4.03 17.38 -13.11
N VAL A 259 4.12 16.10 -13.49
CA VAL A 259 4.17 15.70 -14.91
C VAL A 259 2.80 15.80 -15.59
N CYS A 260 1.73 15.34 -14.93
CA CYS A 260 0.39 15.27 -15.53
C CYS A 260 -0.40 16.57 -15.42
N PHE A 261 -0.19 17.33 -14.35
CA PHE A 261 -0.94 18.55 -14.05
C PHE A 261 -0.08 19.83 -14.09
N HIS A 262 1.19 19.72 -14.52
CA HIS A 262 2.17 20.82 -14.57
C HIS A 262 2.33 21.56 -13.23
N GLU A 263 2.16 20.85 -12.12
CA GLU A 263 2.36 21.40 -10.78
C GLU A 263 3.86 21.66 -10.54
N HIS A 264 4.22 22.84 -10.00
CA HIS A 264 5.63 23.14 -9.73
C HIS A 264 6.15 22.39 -8.50
N PHE A 265 7.20 21.60 -8.71
CA PHE A 265 7.96 20.91 -7.68
C PHE A 265 8.83 21.91 -6.93
N GLY A 266 8.42 22.77 -6.15
CA GLY A 266 9.27 23.72 -5.45
C GLY A 266 10.50 23.08 -4.78
N LEU A 267 11.45 23.88 -4.35
CA LEU A 267 12.69 23.41 -3.71
C LEU A 267 12.44 22.41 -2.55
N ALA A 268 11.38 22.67 -1.76
CA ALA A 268 10.95 21.76 -0.68
C ALA A 268 10.57 20.36 -1.20
N GLY A 269 9.95 20.27 -2.37
CA GLY A 269 9.61 19.00 -3.02
C GLY A 269 10.85 18.20 -3.44
N LEU A 270 11.84 18.88 -4.03
CA LEU A 270 13.11 18.25 -4.41
C LEU A 270 13.89 17.75 -3.18
N LEU A 271 14.01 18.59 -2.14
CA LEU A 271 14.67 18.22 -0.88
C LEU A 271 13.93 17.07 -0.19
N GLY A 272 12.60 17.10 -0.15
CA GLY A 272 11.79 16.03 0.41
C GLY A 272 11.99 14.70 -0.31
N GLY A 273 11.96 14.70 -1.64
CA GLY A 273 12.25 13.52 -2.46
C GLY A 273 13.66 12.98 -2.24
N ALA A 274 14.66 13.85 -2.20
CA ALA A 274 16.04 13.46 -1.92
C ALA A 274 16.21 12.82 -0.53
N LEU A 275 15.53 13.37 0.51
CA LEU A 275 15.54 12.80 1.85
C LEU A 275 14.89 11.41 1.91
N ILE A 276 13.77 11.20 1.21
CA ILE A 276 13.12 9.90 1.13
C ILE A 276 14.05 8.86 0.50
N LEU A 277 14.63 9.18 -0.66
CA LEU A 277 15.55 8.28 -1.34
C LEU A 277 16.80 8.00 -0.49
N ALA A 278 17.39 9.01 0.14
CA ALA A 278 18.52 8.85 1.03
C ALA A 278 18.17 7.95 2.24
N GLY A 279 17.01 8.15 2.85
CA GLY A 279 16.51 7.34 3.98
C GLY A 279 16.39 5.85 3.61
N ILE A 280 15.79 5.55 2.45
CA ILE A 280 15.68 4.18 1.94
C ILE A 280 17.06 3.58 1.69
N LEU A 281 17.94 4.30 0.98
CA LEU A 281 19.28 3.82 0.64
C LEU A 281 20.15 3.57 1.87
N VAL A 282 20.05 4.41 2.90
CA VAL A 282 20.80 4.23 4.17
C VAL A 282 20.33 2.97 4.89
N SER A 283 19.01 2.71 4.91
CA SER A 283 18.45 1.53 5.58
C SER A 283 18.74 0.23 4.82
N CYS A 284 18.77 0.27 3.49
CA CYS A 284 18.99 -0.92 2.65
C CYS A 284 20.47 -1.34 2.55
N ARG A 285 21.43 -0.55 3.06
CA ARG A 285 22.86 -0.92 3.00
C ARG A 285 23.11 -2.21 3.80
N PRO A 286 23.78 -3.22 3.19
CA PRO A 286 24.13 -4.45 3.90
C PRO A 286 25.02 -4.11 5.11
N GLN A 287 24.77 -4.80 6.24
CA GLN A 287 25.70 -4.73 7.36
C GLN A 287 27.08 -5.23 6.88
N LYS A 288 28.11 -4.41 7.04
CA LYS A 288 29.48 -4.93 7.06
C LYS A 288 29.50 -5.81 8.32
N THR A 289 29.43 -7.11 8.14
CA THR A 289 29.82 -8.07 9.19
C THR A 289 31.25 -7.70 9.57
N GLY A 290 31.40 -7.04 10.72
CA GLY A 290 32.69 -6.83 11.33
C GLY A 290 33.27 -8.21 11.61
N GLY A 291 34.41 -8.48 11.00
CA GLY A 291 35.22 -9.65 11.28
C GLY A 291 35.74 -9.66 12.72
#